data_1c6eb05627e95aebbd93b9d379c1972b
#
_entry.id   1c6eb05627e95aebbd93b9d379c1972b
#
_cell.length_a   1.000
_cell.length_b   1.000
_cell.length_c   1.000
_cell.angle_alpha   90.00
_cell.angle_beta   90.00
_cell.angle_gamma   90.00
#
_symmetry.space_group_name_H-M   'P 1'
#
loop_
_entity.id
_entity.type
_entity.pdbx_description
1 polymer ?
#
loop_
_entity_poly.entity_id
_entity_poly.type
_entity_poly.pdbx_seq_one_letter_code
_entity_poly.pdbx_strand_id
1 'polypeptide(L)'
;WLLTWFVARVFGPTFNDMLSGYRVFSRRFVKSFPLLSSGFEIETELTIYALELGLAVAEIDTPYYARAEGSASKLNTWRDGFRILWTILQLYRSERPLTFFFAFGYALAIVSIGLAVPVAITGRRSARWPSLAAV
;
A
#
# COMPACT_ATOMS: atom_id res chain seq x y z
N TRP A 1 -0.59 5.36 11.53
CA TRP A 1 0.80 4.89 11.63
C TRP A 1 1.13 3.84 10.59
N LEU A 2 0.35 2.76 10.48
CA LEU A 2 0.62 1.67 9.53
C LEU A 2 0.51 2.14 8.07
N LEU A 3 -0.52 2.91 7.74
CA LEU A 3 -0.72 3.47 6.40
C LEU A 3 0.41 4.45 6.05
N THR A 4 0.77 5.35 6.95
CA THR A 4 1.87 6.30 6.76
C THR A 4 3.20 5.58 6.55
N TRP A 5 3.48 4.56 7.38
CA TRP A 5 4.66 3.73 7.21
C TRP A 5 4.70 3.02 5.85
N PHE A 6 3.56 2.46 5.42
CA PHE A 6 3.47 1.78 4.13
C PHE A 6 3.73 2.74 2.96
N VAL A 7 3.11 3.93 2.97
CA VAL A 7 3.35 4.95 1.94
C VAL A 7 4.81 5.42 1.97
N ALA A 8 5.37 5.69 3.14
CA ALA A 8 6.78 6.07 3.28
C ALA A 8 7.74 4.99 2.74
N ARG A 9 7.38 3.70 2.92
CA ARG A 9 8.19 2.58 2.41
C ARG A 9 8.16 2.46 0.89
N VAL A 10 7.03 2.84 0.26
CA VAL A 10 6.77 2.69 -1.18
C VAL A 10 7.20 3.94 -1.96
N PHE A 11 6.85 5.12 -1.46
CA PHE A 11 7.00 6.39 -2.16
C PHE A 11 8.12 7.28 -1.60
N GLY A 12 8.67 6.94 -0.45
CA GLY A 12 9.76 7.66 0.20
C GLY A 12 9.36 8.36 1.51
N PRO A 13 10.30 8.53 2.44
CA PRO A 13 10.04 9.09 3.77
C PRO A 13 9.90 10.62 3.69
N THR A 14 8.69 11.16 3.80
CA THR A 14 8.51 12.61 3.71
C THR A 14 7.42 13.20 4.61
N PHE A 15 6.57 12.36 5.23
CA PHE A 15 5.46 12.88 6.04
C PHE A 15 5.35 12.15 7.37
N ASN A 16 5.16 12.94 8.43
CA ASN A 16 4.84 12.42 9.75
C ASN A 16 3.35 12.09 9.86
N ASP A 17 2.49 12.93 9.27
CA ASP A 17 1.05 12.71 9.23
C ASP A 17 0.48 12.91 7.82
N MET A 18 0.14 11.79 7.19
CA MET A 18 -0.43 11.75 5.86
C MET A 18 -1.93 12.11 5.83
N LEU A 19 -2.63 11.96 6.96
CA LEU A 19 -4.08 12.17 7.04
C LEU A 19 -4.45 13.55 7.64
N SER A 20 -3.50 14.49 7.70
CA SER A 20 -3.77 15.85 8.11
C SER A 20 -4.61 16.58 7.07
N GLY A 21 -5.77 17.09 7.47
CA GLY A 21 -6.64 17.89 6.60
C GLY A 21 -6.21 19.36 6.47
N TYR A 22 -5.27 19.83 7.30
CA TYR A 22 -4.78 21.21 7.23
C TYR A 22 -3.60 21.31 6.29
N ARG A 23 -3.84 21.76 5.05
CA ARG A 23 -2.84 21.79 3.99
C ARG A 23 -2.89 23.07 3.19
N VAL A 24 -1.73 23.55 2.78
CA VAL A 24 -1.58 24.70 1.87
C VAL A 24 -0.93 24.22 0.58
N PHE A 25 -1.52 24.57 -0.54
CA PHE A 25 -1.07 24.13 -1.84
C PHE A 25 -0.65 25.31 -2.72
N SER A 26 0.39 25.09 -3.52
CA SER A 26 0.75 26.04 -4.56
C SER A 26 -0.29 26.03 -5.69
N ARG A 27 -0.48 27.16 -6.37
CA ARG A 27 -1.37 27.28 -7.54
C ARG A 27 -0.99 26.26 -8.63
N ARG A 28 0.29 26.01 -8.82
CA ARG A 28 0.79 25.05 -9.82
C ARG A 28 0.32 23.62 -9.47
N PHE A 29 0.46 23.22 -8.22
CA PHE A 29 0.01 21.91 -7.76
C PHE A 29 -1.49 21.71 -7.97
N VAL A 30 -2.31 22.66 -7.51
CA VAL A 30 -3.78 22.57 -7.63
C VAL A 30 -4.24 22.47 -9.09
N LYS A 31 -3.51 23.11 -10.02
CA LYS A 31 -3.86 23.03 -11.45
C LYS A 31 -3.39 21.76 -12.14
N SER A 32 -2.40 21.06 -11.60
CA SER A 32 -1.85 19.83 -12.18
C SER A 32 -2.40 18.55 -11.54
N PHE A 33 -3.08 18.69 -10.40
CA PHE A 33 -3.59 17.55 -9.65
C PHE A 33 -4.88 16.99 -10.26
N PRO A 34 -4.85 15.73 -10.74
CA PRO A 34 -6.05 15.05 -11.21
C PRO A 34 -6.83 14.49 -10.02
N LEU A 35 -7.86 15.19 -9.58
CA LEU A 35 -8.71 14.73 -8.48
C LEU A 35 -9.54 13.51 -8.93
N LEU A 36 -9.26 12.34 -8.35
CA LEU A 36 -9.96 11.08 -8.65
C LEU A 36 -10.82 10.60 -7.47
N SER A 37 -10.43 10.96 -6.25
CA SER A 37 -11.06 10.52 -5.00
C SER A 37 -12.05 11.55 -4.44
N SER A 38 -13.04 11.08 -3.67
CA SER A 38 -14.09 11.94 -3.09
C SER A 38 -14.29 11.79 -1.58
N GLY A 39 -13.42 11.07 -0.88
CA GLY A 39 -13.50 10.81 0.56
C GLY A 39 -12.21 11.11 1.30
N PHE A 40 -11.96 10.44 2.41
CA PHE A 40 -10.71 10.57 3.18
C PHE A 40 -9.46 10.11 2.40
N GLU A 41 -9.65 9.33 1.37
CA GLU A 41 -8.60 8.91 0.43
C GLU A 41 -7.95 10.08 -0.33
N ILE A 42 -8.62 11.22 -0.45
CA ILE A 42 -8.09 12.40 -1.14
C ILE A 42 -6.80 12.91 -0.49
N GLU A 43 -6.71 12.87 0.83
CA GLU A 43 -5.52 13.28 1.57
C GLU A 43 -4.32 12.39 1.24
N THR A 44 -4.58 11.10 1.09
CA THR A 44 -3.58 10.10 0.66
C THR A 44 -3.16 10.33 -0.78
N GLU A 45 -4.12 10.55 -1.68
CA GLU A 45 -3.88 10.81 -3.10
C GLU A 45 -3.03 12.07 -3.30
N LEU A 46 -3.37 13.18 -2.62
CA LEU A 46 -2.59 14.43 -2.62
C LEU A 46 -1.15 14.21 -2.17
N THR A 47 -0.97 13.42 -1.12
CA THR A 47 0.35 13.11 -0.57
C THR A 47 1.19 12.32 -1.56
N ILE A 48 0.65 11.23 -2.11
CA ILE A 48 1.36 10.37 -3.06
C ILE A 48 1.71 11.14 -4.33
N TYR A 49 0.77 11.95 -4.84
CA TYR A 49 1.01 12.74 -6.03
C TYR A 49 2.11 13.80 -5.84
N ALA A 50 2.16 14.45 -4.66
CA ALA A 50 3.24 15.38 -4.33
C ALA A 50 4.61 14.68 -4.29
N LEU A 51 4.66 13.46 -3.77
CA LEU A 51 5.88 12.63 -3.71
C LEU A 51 6.34 12.18 -5.10
N GLU A 52 5.43 11.70 -5.94
CA GLU A 52 5.74 11.24 -7.29
C GLU A 52 6.24 12.38 -8.20
N LEU A 53 5.69 13.58 -8.05
CA LEU A 53 6.16 14.76 -8.76
C LEU A 53 7.46 15.34 -8.19
N GLY A 54 8.00 14.80 -7.09
CA GLY A 54 9.21 15.30 -6.43
C GLY A 54 9.08 16.75 -5.97
N LEU A 55 7.88 17.16 -5.55
CA LEU A 55 7.63 18.53 -5.13
C LEU A 55 8.26 18.79 -3.76
N ALA A 56 8.74 20.04 -3.57
CA ALA A 56 9.19 20.47 -2.26
C ALA A 56 7.99 20.56 -1.30
N VAL A 57 8.07 19.78 -0.23
CA VAL A 57 7.05 19.73 0.82
C VAL A 57 7.69 20.12 2.14
N ALA A 58 6.97 20.88 2.96
CA ALA A 58 7.35 21.19 4.32
C ALA A 58 6.21 20.92 5.27
N GLU A 59 6.50 20.33 6.42
CA GLU A 59 5.58 20.19 7.53
C GLU A 59 5.85 21.27 8.56
N ILE A 60 4.78 21.88 9.05
CA ILE A 60 4.84 22.91 10.10
C ILE A 60 4.01 22.43 11.27
N ASP A 61 4.62 22.32 12.42
CA ASP A 61 3.93 21.98 13.65
C ASP A 61 2.96 23.08 14.02
N THR A 62 1.69 22.73 14.13
CA THR A 62 0.63 23.63 14.55
C THR A 62 0.07 23.20 15.90
N PRO A 63 -0.32 24.14 16.78
CA PRO A 63 -0.93 23.78 18.06
C PRO A 63 -2.24 23.00 17.81
N TYR A 64 -2.30 21.80 18.37
CA TYR A 64 -3.48 20.96 18.30
C TYR A 64 -4.36 21.18 19.54
N TYR A 65 -5.57 21.64 19.32
CA TYR A 65 -6.57 21.76 20.36
C TYR A 65 -7.50 20.55 20.35
N ALA A 66 -7.81 20.04 21.55
CA ALA A 66 -8.77 18.96 21.69
C ALA A 66 -10.12 19.36 21.08
N ARG A 67 -10.81 18.39 20.48
CA ARG A 67 -12.13 18.61 19.92
C ARG A 67 -13.12 19.04 21.03
N ALA A 68 -14.07 19.88 20.67
CA ALA A 68 -15.18 20.23 21.59
C ALA A 68 -15.91 18.97 22.08
N GLU A 69 -16.30 18.94 23.31
CA GLU A 69 -17.08 17.85 23.90
C GLU A 69 -18.34 17.59 23.06
N GLY A 70 -18.62 16.32 22.79
CA GLY A 70 -19.74 15.89 21.92
C GLY A 70 -19.41 15.75 20.40
N SER A 71 -18.21 16.13 19.97
CA SER A 71 -17.79 15.94 18.58
C SER A 71 -17.27 14.52 18.34
N ALA A 72 -18.06 13.66 17.67
CA ALA A 72 -17.62 12.34 17.25
C ALA A 72 -16.72 12.40 16.00
N SER A 73 -15.75 11.49 15.90
CA SER A 73 -14.98 11.32 14.69
C SER A 73 -15.86 10.79 13.55
N LYS A 74 -15.86 11.46 12.41
CA LYS A 74 -16.55 11.00 11.20
C LYS A 74 -15.82 9.85 10.51
N LEU A 75 -14.56 9.57 10.90
CA LEU A 75 -13.75 8.50 10.33
C LEU A 75 -14.22 7.14 10.85
N ASN A 76 -14.67 6.27 9.96
CA ASN A 76 -14.91 4.87 10.26
C ASN A 76 -13.61 4.09 10.00
N THR A 77 -12.89 3.74 11.06
CA THR A 77 -11.54 3.18 11.01
C THR A 77 -11.40 1.98 10.06
N TRP A 78 -12.36 1.07 10.05
CA TRP A 78 -12.30 -0.12 9.19
C TRP A 78 -12.65 0.16 7.75
N ARG A 79 -13.77 0.83 7.52
CA ARG A 79 -14.28 1.10 6.18
C ARG A 79 -13.39 2.10 5.44
N ASP A 80 -13.04 3.20 6.10
CA ASP A 80 -12.21 4.24 5.50
C ASP A 80 -10.75 3.78 5.39
N GLY A 81 -10.26 3.03 6.39
CA GLY A 81 -8.93 2.41 6.33
C GLY A 81 -8.76 1.45 5.15
N PHE A 82 -9.77 0.61 4.86
CA PHE A 82 -9.74 -0.27 3.69
C PHE A 82 -9.79 0.52 2.37
N ARG A 83 -10.60 1.57 2.31
CA ARG A 83 -10.69 2.45 1.13
C ARG A 83 -9.37 3.15 0.86
N ILE A 84 -8.73 3.71 1.90
CA ILE A 84 -7.40 4.34 1.79
C ILE A 84 -6.36 3.33 1.32
N LEU A 85 -6.33 2.13 1.90
CA LEU A 85 -5.41 1.07 1.49
C LEU A 85 -5.61 0.69 0.02
N TRP A 86 -6.86 0.56 -0.43
CA TRP A 86 -7.18 0.28 -1.83
C TRP A 86 -6.67 1.38 -2.77
N THR A 87 -6.88 2.64 -2.39
CA THR A 87 -6.36 3.80 -3.15
C THR A 87 -4.84 3.77 -3.26
N ILE A 88 -4.14 3.48 -2.14
CA ILE A 88 -2.67 3.35 -2.14
C ILE A 88 -2.22 2.23 -3.10
N LEU A 89 -2.88 1.07 -3.08
CA LEU A 89 -2.54 -0.05 -3.97
C LEU A 89 -2.81 0.29 -5.44
N GLN A 90 -3.91 0.98 -5.72
CA GLN A 90 -4.24 1.42 -7.07
C GLN A 90 -3.22 2.43 -7.59
N LEU A 91 -2.85 3.41 -6.79
CA LEU A 91 -1.82 4.39 -7.14
C LEU A 91 -0.44 3.72 -7.30
N TYR A 92 -0.08 2.81 -6.39
CA TYR A 92 1.18 2.07 -6.51
C TYR A 92 1.27 1.25 -7.79
N ARG A 93 0.16 0.60 -8.18
CA ARG A 93 0.08 -0.13 -9.45
C ARG A 93 0.20 0.80 -10.66
N SER A 94 -0.36 2.02 -10.59
CA SER A 94 -0.35 2.99 -11.67
C SER A 94 1.02 3.67 -11.83
N GLU A 95 1.59 4.13 -10.72
CA GLU A 95 2.82 4.93 -10.73
C GLU A 95 4.10 4.08 -10.80
N ARG A 96 4.08 2.86 -10.22
CA ARG A 96 5.23 1.95 -10.20
C ARG A 96 4.87 0.53 -10.63
N PRO A 97 4.38 0.34 -11.86
CA PRO A 97 3.84 -0.94 -12.31
C PRO A 97 4.87 -2.07 -12.25
N LEU A 98 6.11 -1.82 -12.66
CA LEU A 98 7.16 -2.85 -12.64
C LEU A 98 7.39 -3.39 -11.23
N THR A 99 7.61 -2.49 -10.26
CA THR A 99 7.87 -2.89 -8.87
C THR A 99 6.68 -3.65 -8.28
N PHE A 100 5.46 -3.19 -8.57
CA PHE A 100 4.24 -3.85 -8.12
C PHE A 100 4.11 -5.28 -8.67
N PHE A 101 4.25 -5.47 -9.97
CA PHE A 101 4.09 -6.78 -10.59
C PHE A 101 5.26 -7.72 -10.29
N PHE A 102 6.49 -7.21 -10.16
CA PHE A 102 7.63 -8.03 -9.72
C PHE A 102 7.45 -8.52 -8.28
N ALA A 103 7.01 -7.66 -7.36
CA ALA A 103 6.76 -8.07 -5.98
C ALA A 103 5.66 -9.15 -5.90
N PHE A 104 4.57 -8.97 -6.66
CA PHE A 104 3.48 -9.93 -6.73
C PHE A 104 3.92 -11.26 -7.37
N GLY A 105 4.64 -11.20 -8.49
CA GLY A 105 5.19 -12.38 -9.17
C GLY A 105 6.18 -13.15 -8.28
N TYR A 106 7.03 -12.44 -7.55
CA TYR A 106 7.96 -13.05 -6.61
C TYR A 106 7.24 -13.76 -5.46
N ALA A 107 6.20 -13.13 -4.90
CA ALA A 107 5.38 -13.75 -3.87
C ALA A 107 4.70 -15.04 -4.37
N LEU A 108 4.14 -15.03 -5.58
CA LEU A 108 3.55 -16.21 -6.21
C LEU A 108 4.58 -17.31 -6.46
N ALA A 109 5.79 -16.96 -6.90
CA ALA A 109 6.87 -17.91 -7.12
C ALA A 109 7.28 -18.62 -5.80
N ILE A 110 7.39 -17.88 -4.70
CA ILE A 110 7.67 -18.46 -3.38
C ILE A 110 6.56 -19.45 -2.97
N VAL A 111 5.31 -19.06 -3.09
CA VAL A 111 4.16 -19.92 -2.78
C VAL A 111 4.17 -21.18 -3.66
N SER A 112 4.41 -21.02 -4.96
CA SER A 112 4.48 -22.12 -5.91
C SER A 112 5.60 -23.12 -5.56
N ILE A 113 6.79 -22.63 -5.23
CA ILE A 113 7.92 -23.47 -4.80
C ILE A 113 7.57 -24.18 -3.49
N GLY A 114 6.99 -23.45 -2.53
CA GLY A 114 6.58 -24.01 -1.24
C GLY A 114 5.56 -25.15 -1.36
N LEU A 115 4.66 -25.07 -2.33
CA LEU A 115 3.68 -26.11 -2.63
C LEU A 115 4.28 -27.26 -3.46
N ALA A 116 5.20 -26.97 -4.38
CA ALA A 116 5.83 -27.97 -5.23
C ALA A 116 6.80 -28.90 -4.47
N VAL A 117 7.55 -28.37 -3.50
CA VAL A 117 8.53 -29.12 -2.73
C VAL A 117 7.94 -30.34 -2.03
N PRO A 118 6.87 -30.26 -1.22
CA PRO A 118 6.28 -31.43 -0.55
C PRO A 118 5.72 -32.44 -1.57
N VAL A 119 5.13 -31.96 -2.66
CA VAL A 119 4.61 -32.83 -3.71
C VAL A 119 5.74 -33.61 -4.39
N ALA A 120 6.85 -32.99 -4.71
CA ALA A 120 8.02 -33.64 -5.32
C ALA A 120 8.66 -34.67 -4.38
N ILE A 121 8.71 -34.40 -3.09
CA ILE A 121 9.25 -35.33 -2.08
C ILE A 121 8.31 -36.53 -1.90
N THR A 122 7.01 -36.31 -1.83
CA THR A 122 6.02 -37.39 -1.65
C THR A 122 5.87 -38.24 -2.90
N GLY A 123 5.87 -37.62 -4.09
CA GLY A 123 5.83 -38.30 -5.36
C GLY A 123 7.05 -39.23 -5.61
N ARG A 124 8.22 -38.84 -5.16
CA ARG A 124 9.43 -39.71 -5.20
C ARG A 124 9.33 -40.92 -4.28
N ARG A 125 8.59 -40.83 -3.18
CA ARG A 125 8.37 -41.97 -2.28
C ARG A 125 7.38 -42.99 -2.82
N SER A 126 6.36 -42.57 -3.55
CA SER A 126 5.37 -43.46 -4.17
C SER A 126 5.86 -44.12 -5.48
N ALA A 127 6.89 -43.57 -6.11
CA ALA A 127 7.47 -44.14 -7.35
C ALA A 127 8.50 -45.26 -7.13
N ARG A 128 8.66 -45.76 -5.91
CA ARG A 128 9.36 -47.03 -5.66
C ARG A 128 8.40 -48.19 -5.98
N TRP A 129 8.42 -48.60 -7.25
CA TRP A 129 7.78 -49.82 -7.69
C TRP A 129 8.42 -50.98 -6.90
N PRO A 130 7.62 -51.91 -6.35
CA PRO A 130 8.18 -53.16 -5.85
C PRO A 130 8.79 -53.87 -7.07
N SER A 131 10.08 -54.13 -6.96
CA SER A 131 10.78 -54.94 -7.94
C SER A 131 10.08 -56.31 -8.03
N LEU A 132 9.47 -56.60 -9.17
CA LEU A 132 9.06 -57.95 -9.54
C LEU A 132 10.33 -58.77 -9.73
N ALA A 133 10.90 -59.23 -8.68
CA ALA A 133 11.94 -60.24 -8.62
C ALA A 133 11.42 -61.38 -7.80
N ALA A 134 10.50 -62.18 -8.34
CA ALA A 134 10.17 -63.50 -7.87
C ALA A 134 9.44 -64.27 -8.97
N VAL A 135 10.14 -64.87 -9.87
CA VAL A 135 9.86 -66.18 -10.46
C VAL A 135 11.18 -66.84 -10.80
#